data_ed5f7ed968d76c9221675b790050b172
#
_entry.id   ed5f7ed968d76c9221675b790050b172
#
_cell.length_a   1.000
_cell.length_b   1.000
_cell.length_c   1.000
_cell.angle_alpha   90.00
_cell.angle_beta   90.00
_cell.angle_gamma   90.00
#
_symmetry.space_group_name_H-M   'P 1'
#
loop_
_entity.id
_entity.type
_entity.pdbx_description
1 polymer ?
#
loop_
_entity_poly.entity_id
_entity_poly.type
_entity_poly.pdbx_seq_one_letter_code
_entity_poly.pdbx_strand_id
1 'polypeptide(L)'
;DKNKIVAGAIVIVYDHHKRELNSNLMHVQHDYHELILSTQHVHVAHDLCLETIAVKGKAQSLQSLAHKIIGTKGIKHGKLVITDIE
;
A
#
# COMPACT_ATOMS: atom_id res chain seq x y z
N ASP A 1 -15.65 -13.04 -5.62
CA ASP A 1 -14.72 -14.10 -6.00
C ASP A 1 -13.29 -13.64 -5.76
N LYS A 2 -12.54 -14.37 -4.94
CA LYS A 2 -11.17 -14.00 -4.55
C LYS A 2 -10.14 -14.13 -5.69
N ASN A 3 -10.48 -14.81 -6.76
CA ASN A 3 -9.62 -14.95 -7.93
C ASN A 3 -9.94 -13.94 -9.02
N LYS A 4 -10.96 -13.13 -8.82
CA LYS A 4 -11.32 -12.09 -9.77
C LYS A 4 -10.25 -11.01 -9.80
N ILE A 5 -9.92 -10.54 -10.99
CA ILE A 5 -8.97 -9.44 -11.15
C ILE A 5 -9.70 -8.13 -10.91
N VAL A 6 -9.18 -7.35 -9.98
CA VAL A 6 -9.74 -6.08 -9.56
C VAL A 6 -8.63 -5.03 -9.48
N ALA A 7 -9.01 -3.80 -9.27
CA ALA A 7 -8.05 -2.72 -9.01
C ALA A 7 -8.43 -2.05 -7.70
N GLY A 8 -7.49 -1.30 -7.15
CA GLY A 8 -7.74 -0.59 -5.91
C GLY A 8 -6.63 0.35 -5.54
N ALA A 9 -6.72 0.84 -4.33
CA ALA A 9 -5.70 1.69 -3.76
C ALA A 9 -5.47 1.34 -2.30
N ILE A 10 -4.21 1.28 -1.91
CA ILE A 10 -3.83 1.16 -0.51
C ILE A 10 -3.38 2.55 -0.09
N VAL A 11 -4.01 3.07 0.95
CA VAL A 11 -3.69 4.40 1.48
C VAL A 11 -3.08 4.19 2.86
N ILE A 12 -1.90 4.76 3.09
CA ILE A 12 -1.22 4.67 4.39
C ILE A 12 -0.73 6.03 4.83
N VAL A 13 -0.65 6.21 6.15
CA VAL A 13 -0.09 7.40 6.77
C VAL A 13 1.01 6.97 7.72
N TYR A 14 2.17 7.59 7.62
CA TYR A 14 3.32 7.24 8.45
C TYR A 14 4.29 8.42 8.57
N ASP A 15 5.21 8.31 9.54
CA ASP A 15 6.27 9.29 9.75
C ASP A 15 7.40 8.99 8.76
N HIS A 16 7.58 9.85 7.77
CA HIS A 16 8.57 9.65 6.71
C HIS A 16 10.03 9.80 7.19
N HIS A 17 10.26 10.22 8.43
CA HIS A 17 11.60 10.31 8.97
C HIS A 17 12.11 8.97 9.52
N LYS A 18 11.25 7.98 9.67
CA LYS A 18 11.63 6.67 10.21
C LYS A 18 12.29 5.82 9.12
N ARG A 19 13.62 5.74 9.19
CA ARG A 19 14.43 5.09 8.16
C ARG A 19 14.10 3.61 8.00
N GLU A 20 13.96 2.89 9.11
CA GLU A 20 13.67 1.47 9.08
C GLU A 20 12.32 1.19 8.42
N LEU A 21 11.31 2.00 8.72
CA LEU A 21 10.01 1.89 8.11
C LEU A 21 10.09 2.09 6.59
N ASN A 22 10.79 3.14 6.16
CA ASN A 22 10.97 3.40 4.73
C ASN A 22 11.62 2.23 4.02
N SER A 23 12.65 1.64 4.64
CA SER A 23 13.33 0.48 4.08
C SER A 23 12.40 -0.72 3.97
N ASN A 24 11.62 -1.00 5.01
CA ASN A 24 10.68 -2.11 5.02
C ASN A 24 9.59 -1.94 3.98
N LEU A 25 9.05 -0.73 3.83
CA LEU A 25 8.04 -0.44 2.81
C LEU A 25 8.61 -0.65 1.41
N MET A 26 9.84 -0.23 1.19
CA MET A 26 10.51 -0.39 -0.09
C MET A 26 10.68 -1.88 -0.43
N HIS A 27 11.06 -2.69 0.53
CA HIS A 27 11.19 -4.14 0.34
C HIS A 27 9.87 -4.80 -0.01
N VAL A 28 8.80 -4.46 0.71
CA VAL A 28 7.48 -5.03 0.43
C VAL A 28 7.02 -4.64 -0.97
N GLN A 29 7.18 -3.38 -1.34
CA GLN A 29 6.78 -2.91 -2.65
C GLN A 29 7.58 -3.58 -3.77
N HIS A 30 8.87 -3.81 -3.52
CA HIS A 30 9.71 -4.53 -4.48
C HIS A 30 9.25 -5.98 -4.65
N ASP A 31 8.98 -6.67 -3.55
CA ASP A 31 8.56 -8.07 -3.57
C ASP A 31 7.21 -8.27 -4.25
N TYR A 32 6.34 -7.27 -4.22
CA TYR A 32 4.99 -7.34 -4.79
C TYR A 32 4.81 -6.38 -5.97
N HIS A 33 5.91 -6.05 -6.66
CA HIS A 33 5.86 -5.08 -7.76
C HIS A 33 4.88 -5.45 -8.87
N GLU A 34 4.60 -6.74 -9.05
CA GLU A 34 3.65 -7.20 -10.07
C GLU A 34 2.22 -6.71 -9.81
N LEU A 35 1.89 -6.42 -8.56
CA LEU A 35 0.55 -5.96 -8.17
C LEU A 35 0.46 -4.44 -8.15
N ILE A 36 1.59 -3.74 -8.17
CA ILE A 36 1.64 -2.29 -7.96
C ILE A 36 1.75 -1.57 -9.29
N LEU A 37 0.79 -0.68 -9.56
CA LEU A 37 0.77 0.12 -10.78
C LEU A 37 1.57 1.41 -10.62
N SER A 38 1.41 2.08 -9.48
CA SER A 38 2.10 3.33 -9.19
C SER A 38 1.99 3.65 -7.71
N THR A 39 2.84 4.54 -7.24
CA THR A 39 2.77 5.07 -5.89
C THR A 39 2.84 6.59 -5.93
N GLN A 40 2.17 7.23 -5.00
CA GLN A 40 2.19 8.67 -4.85
C GLN A 40 2.37 9.01 -3.38
N HIS A 41 3.22 9.95 -3.11
CA HIS A 41 3.66 10.36 -1.80
C HIS A 41 3.40 11.84 -1.63
N VAL A 42 2.73 12.25 -0.58
CA VAL A 42 2.58 13.67 -0.27
C VAL A 42 2.77 13.90 1.23
N HIS A 43 3.34 15.02 1.58
CA HIS A 43 3.46 15.43 2.98
C HIS A 43 2.14 16.08 3.40
N VAL A 44 1.52 15.55 4.44
CA VAL A 44 0.24 16.07 4.94
C VAL A 44 0.40 16.84 6.23
N ALA A 45 1.55 16.69 6.90
CA ALA A 45 1.92 17.43 8.10
C ALA A 45 3.44 17.40 8.20
N HIS A 46 4.00 18.10 9.19
CA HIS A 46 5.45 18.21 9.35
C HIS A 46 6.15 16.84 9.36
N ASP A 47 5.61 15.90 10.12
CA ASP A 47 6.22 14.58 10.28
C ASP A 47 5.45 13.47 9.61
N LEU A 48 4.39 13.80 8.85
CA LEU A 48 3.52 12.77 8.30
C LEU A 48 3.47 12.81 6.80
N CYS A 49 3.51 11.63 6.22
CA CYS A 49 3.39 11.39 4.80
C CYS A 49 2.13 10.56 4.55
N LEU A 50 1.39 10.92 3.52
CA LEU A 50 0.32 10.11 2.98
C LEU A 50 0.86 9.45 1.71
N GLU A 51 0.78 8.13 1.65
CA GLU A 51 1.17 7.40 0.45
C GLU A 51 -0.03 6.66 -0.10
N THR A 52 -0.26 6.79 -1.40
CA THR A 52 -1.31 6.08 -2.11
C THR A 52 -0.67 5.14 -3.10
N ILE A 53 -1.00 3.86 -3.00
CA ILE A 53 -0.43 2.80 -3.82
C ILE A 53 -1.55 2.24 -4.68
N ALA A 54 -1.51 2.52 -5.98
CA ALA A 54 -2.49 1.98 -6.92
C ALA A 54 -2.11 0.54 -7.25
N VAL A 55 -3.07 -0.36 -7.16
CA VAL A 55 -2.81 -1.79 -7.28
C VAL A 55 -3.83 -2.46 -8.21
N LYS A 56 -3.40 -3.57 -8.80
CA LYS A 56 -4.26 -4.39 -9.65
C LYS A 56 -3.83 -5.84 -9.55
N GLY A 57 -4.78 -6.73 -9.43
CA GLY A 57 -4.51 -8.16 -9.35
C GLY A 57 -5.70 -8.91 -8.80
N LYS A 58 -5.49 -10.15 -8.42
CA LYS A 58 -6.54 -10.95 -7.76
C LYS A 58 -6.91 -10.30 -6.43
N ALA A 59 -8.20 -10.23 -6.14
CA ALA A 59 -8.68 -9.60 -4.91
C ALA A 59 -7.96 -10.13 -3.67
N GLN A 60 -7.78 -11.45 -3.59
CA GLN A 60 -7.10 -12.08 -2.46
C GLN A 60 -5.64 -11.60 -2.36
N SER A 61 -4.97 -11.47 -3.49
CA SER A 61 -3.57 -11.00 -3.52
C SER A 61 -3.45 -9.56 -3.03
N LEU A 62 -4.40 -8.72 -3.43
CA LEU A 62 -4.41 -7.32 -2.99
C LEU A 62 -4.67 -7.21 -1.49
N GLN A 63 -5.55 -8.05 -0.95
CA GLN A 63 -5.82 -8.09 0.48
C GLN A 63 -4.57 -8.52 1.26
N SER A 64 -3.84 -9.52 0.76
CA SER A 64 -2.60 -9.97 1.39
C SER A 64 -1.53 -8.89 1.37
N LEU A 65 -1.39 -8.19 0.24
CA LEU A 65 -0.43 -7.09 0.12
C LEU A 65 -0.78 -5.96 1.09
N ALA A 66 -2.05 -5.56 1.12
CA ALA A 66 -2.50 -4.51 2.03
C ALA A 66 -2.25 -4.87 3.48
N HIS A 67 -2.54 -6.12 3.85
CA HIS A 67 -2.31 -6.62 5.19
C HIS A 67 -0.84 -6.47 5.59
N LYS A 68 0.04 -6.83 4.67
CA LYS A 68 1.48 -6.77 4.90
C LYS A 68 1.97 -5.33 5.04
N ILE A 69 1.50 -4.44 4.18
CA ILE A 69 1.89 -3.03 4.22
C ILE A 69 1.34 -2.35 5.49
N ILE A 70 0.05 -2.50 5.74
CA ILE A 70 -0.62 -1.86 6.88
C ILE A 70 -0.08 -2.41 8.20
N GLY A 71 0.29 -3.69 8.23
CA GLY A 71 0.87 -4.33 9.40
C GLY A 71 2.33 -4.02 9.65
N THR A 72 2.98 -3.28 8.78
CA THR A 72 4.39 -2.91 8.95
C THR A 72 4.51 -1.97 10.14
N LYS A 73 5.47 -2.26 11.02
CA LYS A 73 5.70 -1.46 12.22
C LYS A 73 5.96 0.00 11.84
N GLY A 74 5.20 0.89 12.45
CA GLY A 74 5.32 2.33 12.21
C GLY A 74 4.24 2.92 11.33
N ILE A 75 3.45 2.09 10.65
CA ILE A 75 2.28 2.57 9.92
C ILE A 75 1.22 2.99 10.94
N LYS A 76 0.79 4.24 10.87
CA LYS A 76 -0.19 4.78 11.82
C LYS A 76 -1.62 4.44 11.41
N HIS A 77 -1.93 4.58 10.13
CA HIS A 77 -3.25 4.33 9.57
C HIS A 77 -3.10 3.73 8.19
N GLY A 78 -4.04 2.87 7.81
CA GLY A 78 -4.03 2.31 6.47
C GLY A 78 -5.37 1.73 6.09
N LYS A 79 -5.66 1.76 4.79
CA LYS A 79 -6.89 1.21 4.22
C LYS A 79 -6.64 0.71 2.82
N LEU A 80 -7.37 -0.34 2.47
CA LEU A 80 -7.46 -0.83 1.09
C LEU A 80 -8.88 -0.57 0.60
N VAL A 81 -8.97 0.02 -0.58
CA VAL A 81 -10.23 0.17 -1.30
C VAL A 81 -10.11 -0.62 -2.60
N ILE A 82 -11.06 -1.50 -2.84
CA ILE A 82 -11.09 -2.33 -4.05
C ILE A 82 -12.31 -1.96 -4.87
N THR A 83 -12.15 -1.91 -6.18
CA THR A 83 -13.23 -1.66 -7.12
C THR A 83 -13.16 -2.66 -8.27
N ASP A 84 -14.32 -2.99 -8.82
CA ASP A 84 -14.38 -3.78 -10.05
C ASP A 84 -13.84 -2.98 -11.22
N ILE A 85 -13.31 -3.69 -12.21
CA ILE A 85 -12.79 -3.08 -13.44
C ILE A 85 -13.46 -3.66 -14.68
N GLU A 86 -14.56 -4.39 -14.49
CA GLU A 86 -15.37 -4.91 -15.57
C GLU A 86 -16.77 -4.34 -15.52
#